data_635fff1a418094d21b8f0d0409422c40
#
_entry.id   635fff1a418094d21b8f0d0409422c40
#
_cell.length_a   1.000
_cell.length_b   1.000
_cell.length_c   1.000
_cell.angle_alpha   90.00
_cell.angle_beta   90.00
_cell.angle_gamma   90.00
#
_symmetry.space_group_name_H-M   'P 1'
#
loop_
_entity.id
_entity.type
_entity.pdbx_description
1 polymer ?
#
loop_
_entity_poly.entity_id
_entity_poly.type
_entity_poly.pdbx_seq_one_letter_code
_entity_poly.pdbx_strand_id
1 'polypeptide(L)'
;MTESDPTTTALDVTPDTDREVATLAPIHTPRNLDELAARQRQGQSIIEARAAILTSVKTFALRACSPPDFVLFKADDGNVVAFLEDAGCDRIRPYYGIEIRDVSDPVKTTGPDGGYYYTVKASGFCKLTGETLEAVEGGRSSAEEFVKHVTDPMQRDLYVRRAARASADGIVVRTLSGLQNIPVEELARAWTGTPKSVEQCRKGRGFGSRTERLGGNRENAPNVRPPVCPHCKATGAYRPARGDRAAFYGCPNYESHRAKVWIVDAADWIKQQTPAASPAPATPPPAAAPDAREPGAEG
;
A
#
# COMPACT_ATOMS: atom_id res chain seq x y z
N MET A 1 46.77 30.19 -39.10
CA MET A 1 46.02 28.96 -39.48
C MET A 1 46.96 27.81 -39.19
N THR A 2 46.80 27.21 -38.01
CA THR A 2 47.59 26.04 -37.60
C THR A 2 46.59 25.02 -37.14
N GLU A 3 46.43 23.99 -37.95
CA GLU A 3 45.63 22.79 -37.65
C GLU A 3 46.31 22.02 -36.51
N SER A 4 45.55 21.77 -35.45
CA SER A 4 45.96 20.90 -34.34
C SER A 4 45.30 19.55 -34.53
N ASP A 5 46.09 18.52 -34.83
CA ASP A 5 45.66 17.12 -34.88
C ASP A 5 45.26 16.62 -33.50
N PRO A 6 44.12 15.93 -33.34
CA PRO A 6 43.77 15.21 -32.11
C PRO A 6 44.47 13.86 -32.11
N THR A 7 45.49 13.70 -31.26
CA THR A 7 46.14 12.43 -30.98
C THR A 7 45.13 11.49 -30.28
N THR A 8 44.59 10.54 -31.02
CA THR A 8 43.76 9.44 -30.49
C THR A 8 44.69 8.46 -29.75
N THR A 9 44.71 8.53 -28.43
CA THR A 9 45.37 7.52 -27.58
C THR A 9 44.48 6.27 -27.57
N ALA A 10 44.87 5.27 -28.36
CA ALA A 10 44.29 3.94 -28.27
C ALA A 10 44.66 3.31 -26.91
N LEU A 11 43.67 3.09 -26.06
CA LEU A 11 43.80 2.27 -24.87
C LEU A 11 43.97 0.81 -25.33
N ASP A 12 45.17 0.31 -25.20
CA ASP A 12 45.53 -1.08 -25.42
C ASP A 12 44.92 -1.91 -24.27
N VAL A 13 43.72 -2.40 -24.46
CA VAL A 13 43.05 -3.32 -23.54
C VAL A 13 43.54 -4.71 -23.88
N THR A 14 44.66 -5.10 -23.28
CA THR A 14 45.07 -6.50 -23.27
C THR A 14 43.98 -7.31 -22.55
N PRO A 15 43.40 -8.33 -23.19
CA PRO A 15 42.44 -9.18 -22.51
C PRO A 15 43.15 -9.94 -21.39
N ASP A 16 42.69 -9.73 -20.17
CA ASP A 16 43.15 -10.48 -19.00
C ASP A 16 42.69 -11.93 -19.13
N THR A 17 43.49 -12.74 -19.82
CA THR A 17 43.22 -14.15 -20.16
C THR A 17 43.54 -15.11 -19.02
N ASP A 18 43.95 -14.60 -17.84
CA ASP A 18 44.26 -15.42 -16.68
C ASP A 18 43.10 -15.52 -15.68
N ARG A 19 41.88 -15.45 -16.16
CA ARG A 19 40.75 -15.92 -15.35
C ARG A 19 40.86 -17.44 -15.27
N GLU A 20 41.55 -17.92 -14.21
CA GLU A 20 41.53 -19.32 -13.81
C GLU A 20 40.07 -19.81 -13.89
N VAL A 21 39.77 -20.53 -14.97
CA VAL A 21 38.53 -21.31 -15.04
C VAL A 21 38.66 -22.32 -13.92
N ALA A 22 38.01 -22.05 -12.79
CA ALA A 22 37.91 -22.98 -11.70
C ALA A 22 37.49 -24.32 -12.29
N THR A 23 38.46 -25.19 -12.50
CA THR A 23 38.25 -26.53 -13.05
C THR A 23 37.30 -27.19 -12.08
N LEU A 24 36.03 -27.31 -12.44
CA LEU A 24 35.03 -28.03 -11.67
C LEU A 24 35.66 -29.39 -11.34
N ALA A 25 35.88 -29.64 -10.07
CA ALA A 25 36.39 -30.92 -9.62
C ALA A 25 35.61 -32.03 -10.31
N PRO A 26 36.26 -33.06 -10.86
CA PRO A 26 35.58 -34.09 -11.62
C PRO A 26 34.41 -34.64 -10.80
N ILE A 27 33.24 -34.68 -11.39
CA ILE A 27 32.02 -35.24 -10.75
C ILE A 27 32.32 -36.72 -10.52
N HIS A 28 32.86 -37.03 -9.33
CA HIS A 28 33.07 -38.44 -8.97
C HIS A 28 31.74 -39.15 -8.92
N THR A 29 31.52 -40.08 -9.84
CA THR A 29 30.41 -41.02 -9.78
C THR A 29 30.50 -41.78 -8.44
N PRO A 30 29.43 -41.79 -7.63
CA PRO A 30 29.44 -42.49 -6.34
C PRO A 30 29.74 -43.98 -6.58
N ARG A 31 30.77 -44.48 -5.89
CA ARG A 31 31.26 -45.86 -6.08
C ARG A 31 30.38 -46.90 -5.34
N ASN A 32 29.58 -46.46 -4.39
CA ASN A 32 28.67 -47.32 -3.62
C ASN A 32 27.46 -46.56 -3.08
N LEU A 33 26.45 -47.28 -2.59
CA LEU A 33 25.23 -46.72 -2.05
C LEU A 33 25.49 -45.84 -0.82
N ASP A 34 26.47 -46.13 -0.01
CA ASP A 34 26.80 -45.35 1.21
C ASP A 34 27.32 -43.98 0.85
N GLU A 35 28.17 -43.88 -0.18
CA GLU A 35 28.66 -42.58 -0.70
C GLU A 35 27.53 -41.77 -1.29
N LEU A 36 26.60 -42.40 -2.03
CA LEU A 36 25.41 -41.72 -2.54
C LEU A 36 24.54 -41.20 -1.42
N ALA A 37 24.29 -42.00 -0.38
CA ALA A 37 23.52 -41.61 0.78
C ALA A 37 24.19 -40.46 1.58
N ALA A 38 25.53 -40.47 1.67
CA ALA A 38 26.25 -39.38 2.32
C ALA A 38 26.13 -38.06 1.54
N ARG A 39 26.24 -38.08 0.20
CA ARG A 39 26.04 -36.90 -0.66
C ARG A 39 24.62 -36.39 -0.60
N GLN A 40 23.63 -37.28 -0.58
CA GLN A 40 22.21 -36.89 -0.42
C GLN A 40 21.98 -36.18 0.91
N ARG A 41 22.51 -36.70 2.04
CA ARG A 41 22.42 -36.07 3.35
C ARG A 41 23.10 -34.69 3.37
N GLN A 42 24.28 -34.57 2.75
CA GLN A 42 24.99 -33.29 2.63
C GLN A 42 24.17 -32.27 1.81
N GLY A 43 23.63 -32.72 0.67
CA GLY A 43 22.75 -31.88 -0.16
C GLY A 43 21.52 -31.40 0.62
N GLN A 44 20.86 -32.32 1.35
CA GLN A 44 19.72 -31.98 2.19
C GLN A 44 20.07 -30.94 3.27
N SER A 45 21.18 -31.10 3.96
CA SER A 45 21.66 -30.14 4.97
C SER A 45 21.93 -28.76 4.39
N ILE A 46 22.49 -28.67 3.18
CA ILE A 46 22.72 -27.39 2.50
C ILE A 46 21.39 -26.71 2.16
N ILE A 47 20.40 -27.46 1.66
CA ILE A 47 19.05 -26.94 1.34
C ILE A 47 18.38 -26.41 2.60
N GLU A 48 18.43 -27.14 3.70
CA GLU A 48 17.84 -26.73 4.98
C GLU A 48 18.51 -25.48 5.55
N ALA A 49 19.85 -25.42 5.51
CA ALA A 49 20.61 -24.23 5.93
C ALA A 49 20.24 -23.00 5.10
N ARG A 50 20.14 -23.16 3.76
CA ARG A 50 19.71 -22.07 2.86
C ARG A 50 18.29 -21.60 3.17
N ALA A 51 17.34 -22.52 3.37
CA ALA A 51 15.97 -22.19 3.74
C ALA A 51 15.90 -21.44 5.08
N ALA A 52 16.68 -21.83 6.07
CA ALA A 52 16.76 -21.14 7.36
C ALA A 52 17.30 -19.70 7.22
N ILE A 53 18.35 -19.51 6.40
CA ILE A 53 18.87 -18.17 6.11
C ILE A 53 17.84 -17.29 5.44
N LEU A 54 17.16 -17.79 4.40
CA LEU A 54 16.12 -17.04 3.69
C LEU A 54 14.96 -16.66 4.62
N THR A 55 14.53 -17.56 5.48
CA THR A 55 13.49 -17.30 6.48
C THR A 55 13.93 -16.21 7.48
N SER A 56 15.18 -16.26 7.93
CA SER A 56 15.72 -15.25 8.83
C SER A 56 15.79 -13.87 8.14
N VAL A 57 16.31 -13.79 6.92
CA VAL A 57 16.38 -12.55 6.15
C VAL A 57 14.99 -11.98 5.91
N LYS A 58 14.02 -12.82 5.53
CA LYS A 58 12.62 -12.42 5.37
C LYS A 58 12.06 -11.80 6.65
N THR A 59 12.28 -12.45 7.79
CA THR A 59 11.81 -11.94 9.09
C THR A 59 12.44 -10.59 9.42
N PHE A 60 13.75 -10.41 9.23
CA PHE A 60 14.44 -9.15 9.46
C PHE A 60 13.93 -8.04 8.51
N ALA A 61 13.77 -8.34 7.23
CA ALA A 61 13.24 -7.42 6.24
C ALA A 61 11.83 -6.94 6.62
N LEU A 62 10.93 -7.85 7.00
CA LEU A 62 9.58 -7.49 7.45
C LEU A 62 9.60 -6.67 8.75
N ARG A 63 10.53 -6.94 9.67
CA ARG A 63 10.71 -6.12 10.88
C ARG A 63 11.21 -4.71 10.59
N ALA A 64 12.00 -4.51 9.54
CA ALA A 64 12.46 -3.20 9.12
C ALA A 64 11.33 -2.33 8.56
N CYS A 65 10.29 -2.93 7.98
CA CYS A 65 9.12 -2.24 7.49
C CYS A 65 8.23 -1.73 8.62
N SER A 66 7.40 -0.74 8.31
CA SER A 66 6.39 -0.14 9.18
C SER A 66 4.98 -0.40 8.62
N PRO A 67 3.91 -0.29 9.45
CA PRO A 67 2.55 -0.54 8.99
C PRO A 67 2.12 0.24 7.73
N PRO A 68 2.51 1.52 7.54
CA PRO A 68 2.20 2.27 6.31
C PRO A 68 2.85 1.71 5.04
N ASP A 69 3.89 0.87 5.16
CA ASP A 69 4.55 0.25 4.01
C ASP A 69 3.71 -0.89 3.41
N PHE A 70 2.60 -1.26 4.05
CA PHE A 70 1.72 -2.34 3.61
C PHE A 70 0.30 -1.87 3.35
N VAL A 71 -0.29 -2.46 2.31
CA VAL A 71 -1.73 -2.38 2.05
C VAL A 71 -2.30 -3.78 2.16
N LEU A 72 -3.33 -3.94 2.99
CA LEU A 72 -4.03 -5.20 3.14
C LEU A 72 -5.08 -5.35 2.04
N PHE A 73 -5.12 -6.52 1.40
CA PHE A 73 -6.14 -6.90 0.43
C PHE A 73 -6.83 -8.18 0.88
N LYS A 74 -8.10 -8.28 0.55
CA LYS A 74 -8.84 -9.53 0.70
C LYS A 74 -8.78 -10.27 -0.63
N ALA A 75 -8.15 -11.43 -0.64
CA ALA A 75 -8.10 -12.31 -1.80
C ALA A 75 -9.48 -12.94 -2.07
N ASP A 76 -9.68 -13.48 -3.27
CA ASP A 76 -10.97 -14.04 -3.68
C ASP A 76 -11.40 -15.25 -2.83
N ASP A 77 -10.46 -15.97 -2.25
CA ASP A 77 -10.66 -17.07 -1.30
C ASP A 77 -11.04 -16.61 0.12
N GLY A 78 -11.09 -15.30 0.34
CA GLY A 78 -11.40 -14.67 1.62
C GLY A 78 -10.19 -14.44 2.53
N ASN A 79 -9.02 -14.97 2.20
CA ASN A 79 -7.79 -14.74 2.93
C ASN A 79 -7.34 -13.27 2.83
N VAL A 80 -6.69 -12.80 3.88
CA VAL A 80 -6.12 -11.46 3.91
C VAL A 80 -4.64 -11.54 3.61
N VAL A 81 -4.20 -10.78 2.61
CA VAL A 81 -2.79 -10.65 2.25
C VAL A 81 -2.32 -9.22 2.39
N ALA A 82 -1.06 -9.06 2.81
CA ALA A 82 -0.38 -7.78 2.86
C ALA A 82 0.45 -7.60 1.58
N PHE A 83 0.18 -6.52 0.87
CA PHE A 83 0.96 -6.10 -0.28
C PHE A 83 1.95 -5.04 0.15
N LEU A 84 3.22 -5.25 -0.18
CA LEU A 84 4.30 -4.32 0.12
C LEU A 84 4.28 -3.17 -0.89
N GLU A 85 4.15 -1.93 -0.42
CA GLU A 85 4.22 -0.73 -1.24
C GLU A 85 5.67 -0.37 -1.62
N ASP A 86 5.82 0.57 -2.54
CA ASP A 86 7.13 0.95 -3.11
C ASP A 86 8.09 1.45 -2.01
N ALA A 87 7.61 2.22 -1.02
CA ALA A 87 8.42 2.65 0.13
C ALA A 87 8.93 1.47 0.98
N GLY A 88 8.12 0.43 1.13
CA GLY A 88 8.52 -0.82 1.78
C GLY A 88 9.53 -1.59 0.95
N CYS A 89 9.40 -1.59 -0.38
CA CYS A 89 10.39 -2.18 -1.28
C CYS A 89 11.78 -1.57 -1.10
N ASP A 90 11.87 -0.25 -1.00
CA ASP A 90 13.15 0.45 -0.76
C ASP A 90 13.78 0.03 0.58
N ARG A 91 12.96 -0.20 1.61
CA ARG A 91 13.44 -0.65 2.93
C ARG A 91 13.98 -2.07 2.93
N ILE A 92 13.32 -3.00 2.21
CA ILE A 92 13.72 -4.41 2.21
C ILE A 92 14.86 -4.72 1.22
N ARG A 93 14.99 -3.92 0.18
CA ARG A 93 15.97 -4.11 -0.89
C ARG A 93 17.39 -4.39 -0.40
N PRO A 94 17.95 -3.66 0.60
CA PRO A 94 19.29 -3.92 1.10
C PRO A 94 19.45 -5.29 1.78
N TYR A 95 18.41 -5.81 2.44
CA TYR A 95 18.48 -7.09 3.15
C TYR A 95 18.64 -8.28 2.20
N TYR A 96 18.10 -8.17 0.99
CA TYR A 96 18.22 -9.18 -0.06
C TYR A 96 19.40 -8.91 -1.00
N GLY A 97 20.03 -7.73 -0.89
CA GLY A 97 21.07 -7.30 -1.84
C GLY A 97 20.53 -7.21 -3.26
N ILE A 98 19.31 -6.70 -3.43
CA ILE A 98 18.68 -6.58 -4.76
C ILE A 98 19.27 -5.36 -5.47
N GLU A 99 19.79 -5.59 -6.67
CA GLU A 99 20.27 -4.56 -7.59
C GLU A 99 19.24 -4.38 -8.71
N ILE A 100 18.79 -3.14 -8.93
CA ILE A 100 17.99 -2.79 -10.08
C ILE A 100 18.95 -2.49 -11.24
N ARG A 101 18.69 -3.09 -12.40
CA ARG A 101 19.52 -3.00 -13.61
C ARG A 101 18.67 -2.64 -14.82
N ASP A 102 19.28 -2.18 -15.88
CA ASP A 102 18.68 -2.01 -17.21
C ASP A 102 17.31 -1.33 -17.20
N VAL A 103 17.20 -0.20 -16.47
CA VAL A 103 15.96 0.57 -16.40
C VAL A 103 15.80 1.34 -17.72
N SER A 104 14.72 1.05 -18.46
CA SER A 104 14.41 1.77 -19.70
C SER A 104 13.97 3.21 -19.45
N ASP A 105 14.07 4.02 -20.49
CA ASP A 105 13.38 5.30 -20.48
C ASP A 105 11.86 5.10 -20.39
N PRO A 106 11.16 5.99 -19.67
CA PRO A 106 9.71 5.96 -19.59
C PRO A 106 9.05 6.19 -20.95
N VAL A 107 8.22 5.27 -21.38
CA VAL A 107 7.45 5.36 -22.63
C VAL A 107 6.07 5.91 -22.31
N LYS A 108 5.73 7.07 -22.91
CA LYS A 108 4.42 7.71 -22.76
C LYS A 108 3.46 7.21 -23.84
N THR A 109 2.29 6.75 -23.46
CA THR A 109 1.19 6.38 -24.35
C THR A 109 -0.02 7.25 -24.01
N THR A 110 -0.60 7.93 -25.02
CA THR A 110 -1.77 8.78 -24.85
C THR A 110 -3.02 8.06 -25.31
N GLY A 111 -4.06 8.05 -24.49
CA GLY A 111 -5.37 7.49 -24.82
C GLY A 111 -6.23 8.46 -25.66
N PRO A 112 -7.33 7.97 -26.24
CA PRO A 112 -8.25 8.79 -27.07
C PRO A 112 -8.99 9.88 -26.28
N ASP A 113 -9.08 9.74 -24.97
CA ASP A 113 -9.69 10.70 -24.04
C ASP A 113 -8.71 11.80 -23.57
N GLY A 114 -7.49 11.84 -24.11
CA GLY A 114 -6.43 12.75 -23.69
C GLY A 114 -5.72 12.34 -22.39
N GLY A 115 -6.18 11.27 -21.74
CA GLY A 115 -5.46 10.63 -20.67
C GLY A 115 -4.17 9.95 -21.18
N TYR A 116 -3.18 9.79 -20.31
CA TYR A 116 -1.93 9.13 -20.67
C TYR A 116 -1.44 8.23 -19.56
N TYR A 117 -0.59 7.28 -19.92
CA TYR A 117 0.14 6.47 -18.96
C TYR A 117 1.61 6.36 -19.37
N TYR A 118 2.44 6.11 -18.39
CA TYR A 118 3.84 5.79 -18.60
C TYR A 118 4.09 4.33 -18.29
N THR A 119 4.94 3.69 -19.12
CA THR A 119 5.50 2.36 -18.84
C THR A 119 7.02 2.46 -18.75
N VAL A 120 7.59 1.67 -17.85
CA VAL A 120 9.03 1.55 -17.63
C VAL A 120 9.35 0.07 -17.49
N LYS A 121 10.39 -0.40 -18.17
CA LYS A 121 10.92 -1.75 -17.99
C LYS A 121 12.14 -1.69 -17.08
N ALA A 122 12.27 -2.67 -16.20
CA ALA A 122 13.42 -2.82 -15.33
C ALA A 122 13.82 -4.29 -15.21
N SER A 123 15.11 -4.53 -15.02
CA SER A 123 15.67 -5.83 -14.66
C SER A 123 16.23 -5.77 -13.25
N GLY A 124 16.48 -6.91 -12.63
CA GLY A 124 17.08 -6.95 -11.31
C GLY A 124 17.83 -8.24 -11.03
N PHE A 125 18.71 -8.16 -10.06
CA PHE A 125 19.48 -9.29 -9.58
C PHE A 125 19.45 -9.34 -8.06
N CYS A 126 19.23 -10.50 -7.47
CA CYS A 126 19.26 -10.74 -6.04
C CYS A 126 20.56 -11.44 -5.64
N LYS A 127 21.42 -10.74 -4.90
CA LYS A 127 22.71 -11.32 -4.43
C LYS A 127 22.51 -12.51 -3.49
N LEU A 128 21.43 -12.49 -2.70
CA LEU A 128 21.17 -13.54 -1.72
C LEU A 128 20.77 -14.87 -2.38
N THR A 129 19.94 -14.80 -3.43
CA THR A 129 19.43 -16.00 -4.12
C THR A 129 20.21 -16.35 -5.38
N GLY A 130 20.93 -15.38 -5.96
CA GLY A 130 21.57 -15.49 -7.27
C GLY A 130 20.57 -15.39 -8.45
N GLU A 131 19.32 -15.07 -8.18
CA GLU A 131 18.27 -14.99 -9.21
C GLU A 131 18.33 -13.66 -9.96
N THR A 132 18.11 -13.73 -11.26
CA THR A 132 17.94 -12.58 -12.13
C THR A 132 16.50 -12.51 -12.62
N LEU A 133 15.93 -11.31 -12.63
CA LEU A 133 14.63 -11.02 -13.19
C LEU A 133 14.81 -10.02 -14.34
N GLU A 134 14.34 -10.39 -15.52
CA GLU A 134 14.53 -9.56 -16.71
C GLU A 134 13.23 -8.92 -17.16
N ALA A 135 13.35 -7.67 -17.61
CA ALA A 135 12.35 -6.92 -18.38
C ALA A 135 10.94 -6.87 -17.77
N VAL A 136 10.80 -6.73 -16.46
CA VAL A 136 9.47 -6.49 -15.88
C VAL A 136 9.00 -5.08 -16.21
N GLU A 137 7.71 -4.96 -16.48
CA GLU A 137 7.09 -3.69 -16.84
C GLU A 137 6.29 -3.13 -15.66
N GLY A 138 6.59 -1.89 -15.27
CA GLY A 138 5.81 -1.09 -14.34
C GLY A 138 5.13 0.05 -15.07
N GLY A 139 3.93 0.44 -14.64
CA GLY A 139 3.19 1.51 -15.28
C GLY A 139 2.35 2.33 -14.32
N ARG A 140 2.06 3.58 -14.71
CA ARG A 140 1.19 4.50 -13.98
C ARG A 140 0.40 5.39 -14.93
N SER A 141 -0.82 5.73 -14.53
CA SER A 141 -1.74 6.53 -15.34
C SER A 141 -1.92 7.95 -14.77
N SER A 142 -2.15 8.91 -15.66
CA SER A 142 -2.56 10.27 -15.29
C SER A 142 -3.96 10.33 -14.66
N ALA A 143 -4.73 9.25 -14.71
CA ALA A 143 -6.06 9.15 -14.10
C ALA A 143 -6.01 8.68 -12.63
N GLU A 144 -4.84 8.32 -12.10
CA GLU A 144 -4.71 7.85 -10.72
C GLU A 144 -4.95 8.96 -9.69
N GLU A 145 -5.48 8.56 -8.53
CA GLU A 145 -5.94 9.49 -7.48
C GLU A 145 -4.83 10.43 -6.99
N PHE A 146 -3.59 9.90 -6.87
CA PHE A 146 -2.47 10.68 -6.33
C PHE A 146 -2.06 11.89 -7.19
N VAL A 147 -2.43 11.91 -8.47
CA VAL A 147 -2.13 13.03 -9.40
C VAL A 147 -3.35 13.88 -9.76
N LYS A 148 -4.56 13.50 -9.34
CA LYS A 148 -5.78 14.26 -9.65
C LYS A 148 -5.78 15.69 -9.10
N HIS A 149 -5.09 15.89 -7.97
CA HIS A 149 -5.00 17.19 -7.31
C HIS A 149 -3.90 18.09 -7.87
N VAL A 150 -3.05 17.56 -8.76
CA VAL A 150 -1.98 18.32 -9.38
C VAL A 150 -2.53 19.09 -10.58
N THR A 151 -2.70 20.38 -10.42
CA THR A 151 -3.27 21.28 -11.46
C THR A 151 -2.28 21.60 -12.58
N ASP A 152 -0.99 21.71 -12.25
CA ASP A 152 0.06 21.94 -13.22
C ASP A 152 0.31 20.70 -14.09
N PRO A 153 0.09 20.77 -15.42
CA PRO A 153 0.28 19.65 -16.33
C PRO A 153 1.71 19.10 -16.34
N MET A 154 2.72 19.98 -16.22
CA MET A 154 4.13 19.57 -16.25
C MET A 154 4.50 18.82 -14.97
N GLN A 155 4.07 19.30 -13.82
CA GLN A 155 4.26 18.59 -12.55
C GLN A 155 3.52 17.26 -12.53
N ARG A 156 2.28 17.22 -13.05
CA ARG A 156 1.51 15.98 -13.18
C ARG A 156 2.25 14.96 -14.02
N ASP A 157 2.76 15.35 -15.17
CA ASP A 157 3.53 14.50 -16.07
C ASP A 157 4.78 13.93 -15.36
N LEU A 158 5.53 14.78 -14.68
CA LEU A 158 6.70 14.39 -13.91
C LEU A 158 6.38 13.36 -12.82
N TYR A 159 5.27 13.56 -12.09
CA TYR A 159 4.85 12.65 -11.03
C TYR A 159 4.43 11.30 -11.57
N VAL A 160 3.63 11.24 -12.65
CA VAL A 160 3.23 9.97 -13.28
C VAL A 160 4.46 9.20 -13.78
N ARG A 161 5.41 9.90 -14.43
CA ARG A 161 6.65 9.32 -14.92
C ARG A 161 7.51 8.72 -13.79
N ARG A 162 7.70 9.47 -12.70
CA ARG A 162 8.44 8.98 -11.51
C ARG A 162 7.77 7.79 -10.84
N ALA A 163 6.45 7.85 -10.73
CA ALA A 163 5.67 6.76 -10.15
C ALA A 163 5.70 5.49 -11.01
N ALA A 164 5.72 5.63 -12.35
CA ALA A 164 5.90 4.46 -13.24
C ALA A 164 7.25 3.78 -13.02
N ARG A 165 8.32 4.56 -12.84
CA ARG A 165 9.64 4.01 -12.51
C ARG A 165 9.63 3.32 -11.15
N ALA A 166 9.12 3.95 -10.10
CA ALA A 166 9.00 3.34 -8.78
C ALA A 166 8.18 2.05 -8.82
N SER A 167 7.13 2.01 -9.66
CA SER A 167 6.33 0.80 -9.87
C SER A 167 7.16 -0.35 -10.46
N ALA A 168 7.99 -0.09 -11.48
CA ALA A 168 8.87 -1.10 -12.07
C ALA A 168 9.89 -1.61 -11.04
N ASP A 169 10.56 -0.70 -10.34
CA ASP A 169 11.51 -1.02 -9.28
C ASP A 169 10.85 -1.86 -8.18
N GLY A 170 9.65 -1.47 -7.73
CA GLY A 170 8.87 -2.19 -6.74
C GLY A 170 8.48 -3.61 -7.18
N ILE A 171 8.14 -3.82 -8.45
CA ILE A 171 7.85 -5.15 -9.00
C ILE A 171 9.10 -6.03 -8.93
N VAL A 172 10.27 -5.51 -9.36
CA VAL A 172 11.54 -6.25 -9.28
C VAL A 172 11.83 -6.68 -7.85
N VAL A 173 11.71 -5.76 -6.89
CA VAL A 173 12.01 -6.05 -5.48
C VAL A 173 11.04 -7.08 -4.91
N ARG A 174 9.74 -6.91 -5.12
CA ARG A 174 8.72 -7.86 -4.63
C ARG A 174 8.90 -9.25 -5.20
N THR A 175 9.19 -9.35 -6.48
CA THR A 175 9.37 -10.64 -7.18
C THR A 175 10.63 -11.36 -6.67
N LEU A 176 11.79 -10.68 -6.67
CA LEU A 176 13.06 -11.29 -6.25
C LEU A 176 13.13 -11.59 -4.75
N SER A 177 12.39 -10.85 -3.91
CA SER A 177 12.31 -11.12 -2.48
C SER A 177 11.24 -12.16 -2.10
N GLY A 178 10.32 -12.48 -3.02
CA GLY A 178 9.14 -13.32 -2.73
C GLY A 178 8.13 -12.65 -1.79
N LEU A 179 8.13 -11.31 -1.69
CA LEU A 179 7.27 -10.53 -0.77
C LEU A 179 6.11 -9.83 -1.49
N GLN A 180 5.57 -10.46 -2.54
CA GLN A 180 4.49 -9.86 -3.32
C GLN A 180 3.14 -9.91 -2.60
N ASN A 181 2.78 -11.06 -2.05
CA ASN A 181 1.53 -11.30 -1.31
C ASN A 181 1.86 -12.03 -0.02
N ILE A 182 2.04 -11.29 1.06
CA ILE A 182 2.46 -11.84 2.35
C ILE A 182 1.20 -12.20 3.14
N PRO A 183 1.05 -13.44 3.60
CA PRO A 183 -0.03 -13.80 4.54
C PRO A 183 0.03 -12.90 5.78
N VAL A 184 -1.12 -12.39 6.20
CA VAL A 184 -1.21 -11.46 7.35
C VAL A 184 -0.64 -12.09 8.62
N GLU A 185 -0.82 -13.40 8.79
CA GLU A 185 -0.31 -14.16 9.93
C GLU A 185 1.21 -14.19 9.95
N GLU A 186 1.84 -14.23 8.78
CA GLU A 186 3.30 -14.16 8.65
C GLU A 186 3.82 -12.79 9.03
N LEU A 187 3.17 -11.72 8.56
CA LEU A 187 3.51 -10.35 8.92
C LEU A 187 3.33 -10.12 10.44
N ALA A 188 2.22 -10.58 11.03
CA ALA A 188 1.97 -10.51 12.46
C ALA A 188 3.05 -11.24 13.27
N ARG A 189 3.46 -12.44 12.81
CA ARG A 189 4.53 -13.22 13.43
C ARG A 189 5.88 -12.48 13.36
N ALA A 190 6.21 -11.87 12.23
CA ALA A 190 7.44 -11.10 12.08
C ALA A 190 7.48 -9.89 13.03
N TRP A 191 6.33 -9.29 13.33
CA TRP A 191 6.22 -8.13 14.24
C TRP A 191 6.00 -8.50 15.71
N THR A 192 5.93 -9.77 16.06
CA THR A 192 5.83 -10.19 17.46
C THR A 192 6.96 -9.57 18.30
N GLY A 193 6.58 -8.99 19.44
CA GLY A 193 7.50 -8.28 20.34
C GLY A 193 7.92 -6.87 19.88
N THR A 194 7.25 -6.33 18.86
CA THR A 194 7.41 -4.93 18.42
C THR A 194 6.14 -4.13 18.69
N PRO A 195 6.19 -2.77 18.70
CA PRO A 195 4.98 -1.95 18.84
C PRO A 195 4.12 -1.88 17.57
N LYS A 196 4.48 -2.61 16.51
CA LYS A 196 3.79 -2.62 15.23
C LYS A 196 2.64 -3.63 15.23
N SER A 197 1.53 -3.26 14.60
CA SER A 197 0.36 -4.12 14.47
C SER A 197 -0.16 -4.12 13.04
N VAL A 198 -0.70 -5.26 12.62
CA VAL A 198 -1.32 -5.43 11.29
C VAL A 198 -2.57 -4.55 11.14
N GLU A 199 -3.30 -4.28 12.21
CA GLU A 199 -4.46 -3.40 12.20
C GLU A 199 -4.10 -1.95 11.79
N GLN A 200 -2.85 -1.54 11.99
CA GLN A 200 -2.32 -0.23 11.61
C GLN A 200 -1.98 -0.13 10.13
N CYS A 201 -1.95 -1.26 9.40
CA CYS A 201 -1.72 -1.27 7.96
C CYS A 201 -2.89 -0.62 7.21
N ARG A 202 -2.60 -0.01 6.07
CA ARG A 202 -3.62 0.56 5.19
C ARG A 202 -4.52 -0.54 4.65
N LYS A 203 -5.82 -0.28 4.60
CA LYS A 203 -6.81 -1.21 4.04
C LYS A 203 -7.08 -0.88 2.58
N GLY A 204 -6.78 -1.81 1.69
CA GLY A 204 -7.02 -1.71 0.25
C GLY A 204 -8.45 -2.06 -0.17
N ARG A 205 -8.64 -2.24 -1.48
CA ARG A 205 -9.93 -2.70 -2.03
C ARG A 205 -10.26 -4.07 -1.47
N GLY A 206 -11.50 -4.26 -1.03
CA GLY A 206 -12.00 -5.54 -0.45
C GLY A 206 -12.16 -5.52 1.07
N PHE A 207 -11.48 -4.63 1.80
CA PHE A 207 -11.60 -4.50 3.25
C PHE A 207 -12.79 -3.66 3.72
N GLY A 208 -13.37 -2.84 2.87
CA GLY A 208 -14.66 -2.25 3.18
C GLY A 208 -15.72 -3.17 2.64
N SER A 209 -16.68 -3.60 3.46
CA SER A 209 -17.94 -4.00 2.87
C SER A 209 -18.36 -2.87 1.92
N ARG A 210 -18.98 -3.21 0.80
CA ARG A 210 -19.56 -2.20 -0.12
C ARG A 210 -20.41 -1.19 0.65
N THR A 211 -20.96 -1.60 1.80
CA THR A 211 -21.65 -0.80 2.81
C THR A 211 -20.76 0.20 3.55
N GLU A 212 -19.49 -0.13 3.86
CA GLU A 212 -18.58 0.83 4.55
C GLU A 212 -17.99 1.87 3.58
N ARG A 213 -17.83 1.54 2.29
CA ARG A 213 -17.46 2.54 1.26
C ARG A 213 -18.63 3.42 0.85
N LEU A 214 -19.84 2.91 1.01
CA LEU A 214 -21.07 3.66 0.83
C LEU A 214 -21.45 4.47 2.08
N GLY A 215 -20.94 4.11 3.24
CA GLY A 215 -20.90 4.93 4.44
C GLY A 215 -19.85 6.01 4.27
N GLY A 216 -20.17 7.06 3.46
CA GLY A 216 -19.38 8.28 3.43
C GLY A 216 -19.21 8.76 4.85
N ASN A 217 -17.96 9.05 5.19
CA ASN A 217 -17.50 9.74 6.40
C ASN A 217 -18.49 9.68 7.57
N ARG A 218 -18.45 8.59 8.36
CA ARG A 218 -19.27 8.48 9.58
C ARG A 218 -19.00 9.64 10.56
N GLU A 219 -17.84 10.26 10.46
CA GLU A 219 -17.47 11.44 11.25
C GLU A 219 -18.36 12.66 10.93
N ASN A 220 -18.95 12.73 9.73
CA ASN A 220 -19.85 13.80 9.31
C ASN A 220 -21.32 13.35 9.20
N ALA A 221 -21.64 12.10 9.56
CA ALA A 221 -23.02 11.65 9.57
C ALA A 221 -23.74 12.28 10.77
N PRO A 222 -24.95 12.82 10.57
CA PRO A 222 -25.75 13.36 11.66
C PRO A 222 -26.02 12.29 12.71
N ASN A 223 -25.95 12.65 13.98
CA ASN A 223 -26.24 11.74 15.11
C ASN A 223 -27.76 11.49 15.25
N VAL A 224 -28.37 11.00 14.17
CA VAL A 224 -29.78 10.63 14.10
C VAL A 224 -29.92 9.21 13.57
N ARG A 225 -30.99 8.52 13.96
CA ARG A 225 -31.26 7.17 13.46
C ARG A 225 -31.49 7.23 11.94
N PRO A 226 -30.70 6.50 11.12
CA PRO A 226 -30.88 6.51 9.67
C PRO A 226 -32.26 5.93 9.26
N PRO A 227 -32.86 6.42 8.17
CA PRO A 227 -34.10 5.87 7.66
C PRO A 227 -33.91 4.45 7.11
N VAL A 228 -34.96 3.65 7.09
CA VAL A 228 -34.95 2.27 6.60
C VAL A 228 -35.54 2.22 5.20
N CYS A 229 -34.88 1.55 4.26
CA CYS A 229 -35.38 1.37 2.91
C CYS A 229 -36.70 0.58 2.89
N PRO A 230 -37.77 1.10 2.29
CA PRO A 230 -39.08 0.43 2.26
C PRO A 230 -39.06 -0.86 1.42
N HIS A 231 -38.10 -1.00 0.48
CA HIS A 231 -38.05 -2.13 -0.44
C HIS A 231 -37.32 -3.35 0.13
N CYS A 232 -36.14 -3.13 0.75
CA CYS A 232 -35.32 -4.24 1.25
C CYS A 232 -35.06 -4.22 2.77
N LYS A 233 -35.68 -3.26 3.47
CA LYS A 233 -35.51 -3.07 4.92
C LYS A 233 -34.07 -2.81 5.42
N ALA A 234 -33.14 -2.57 4.50
CA ALA A 234 -31.79 -2.17 4.87
C ALA A 234 -31.76 -0.75 5.43
N THR A 235 -30.91 -0.50 6.39
CA THR A 235 -30.66 0.84 6.95
C THR A 235 -30.04 1.74 5.88
N GLY A 236 -30.58 2.95 5.70
CA GLY A 236 -30.09 3.92 4.74
C GLY A 236 -28.64 4.35 5.01
N ALA A 237 -27.86 4.47 3.96
CA ALA A 237 -26.50 4.97 4.02
C ALA A 237 -26.50 6.49 3.78
N TYR A 238 -25.87 7.24 4.70
CA TYR A 238 -25.69 8.69 4.55
C TYR A 238 -24.72 9.01 3.41
N ARG A 239 -25.06 10.00 2.60
CA ARG A 239 -24.26 10.53 1.52
C ARG A 239 -24.09 12.03 1.73
N PRO A 240 -22.88 12.53 2.01
CA PRO A 240 -22.65 13.95 2.16
C PRO A 240 -22.91 14.73 0.86
N ALA A 241 -23.22 16.00 0.99
CA ALA A 241 -23.37 16.90 -0.15
C ALA A 241 -22.11 16.89 -1.05
N ARG A 242 -22.33 16.90 -2.37
CA ARG A 242 -21.23 17.00 -3.35
C ARG A 242 -21.64 17.88 -4.52
N GLY A 243 -20.92 18.97 -4.74
CA GLY A 243 -21.29 19.98 -5.73
C GLY A 243 -22.70 20.47 -5.47
N ASP A 244 -23.56 20.47 -6.48
CA ASP A 244 -24.94 20.93 -6.41
C ASP A 244 -25.93 19.93 -5.78
N ARG A 245 -25.45 18.74 -5.38
CA ARG A 245 -26.29 17.72 -4.75
C ARG A 245 -26.27 17.86 -3.25
N ALA A 246 -27.47 18.05 -2.65
CA ALA A 246 -27.66 18.03 -1.21
C ALA A 246 -27.30 16.67 -0.59
N ALA A 247 -26.98 16.66 0.71
CA ALA A 247 -26.73 15.43 1.45
C ALA A 247 -28.04 14.59 1.53
N PHE A 248 -27.93 13.27 1.40
CA PHE A 248 -29.08 12.38 1.41
C PHE A 248 -28.77 11.02 2.04
N TYR A 249 -29.84 10.29 2.42
CA TYR A 249 -29.78 8.87 2.73
C TYR A 249 -30.25 8.06 1.52
N GLY A 250 -29.47 7.05 1.13
CA GLY A 250 -29.78 6.15 0.03
C GLY A 250 -29.72 4.68 0.43
N CYS A 251 -30.43 3.82 -0.29
CA CYS A 251 -30.36 2.38 -0.04
C CYS A 251 -28.98 1.83 -0.41
N PRO A 252 -28.30 1.08 0.48
CA PRO A 252 -27.03 0.42 0.14
C PRO A 252 -27.20 -0.66 -0.94
N ASN A 253 -28.39 -1.26 -1.03
CA ASN A 253 -28.71 -2.34 -1.97
C ASN A 253 -29.52 -1.83 -3.18
N TYR A 254 -29.33 -0.58 -3.59
CA TYR A 254 -30.14 0.04 -4.65
C TYR A 254 -30.11 -0.72 -5.99
N GLU A 255 -29.02 -1.41 -6.30
CA GLU A 255 -28.86 -2.20 -7.53
C GLU A 255 -29.85 -3.39 -7.59
N SER A 256 -30.24 -3.94 -6.44
CA SER A 256 -31.22 -5.02 -6.36
C SER A 256 -32.66 -4.55 -6.56
N HIS A 257 -32.92 -3.24 -6.58
CA HIS A 257 -34.28 -2.66 -6.65
C HIS A 257 -34.77 -2.42 -8.07
N ARG A 258 -34.06 -2.82 -9.11
CA ARG A 258 -34.45 -2.73 -10.52
C ARG A 258 -35.20 -1.42 -10.85
N ALA A 259 -34.47 -0.30 -10.86
CA ALA A 259 -34.98 1.04 -11.22
C ALA A 259 -35.78 1.80 -10.15
N LYS A 260 -36.02 1.27 -8.97
CA LYS A 260 -36.64 2.06 -7.87
C LYS A 260 -35.57 2.60 -6.95
N VAL A 261 -35.08 3.81 -7.23
CA VAL A 261 -34.10 4.49 -6.37
C VAL A 261 -34.86 5.10 -5.19
N TRP A 262 -34.51 4.62 -3.98
CA TRP A 262 -35.02 5.21 -2.75
C TRP A 262 -34.00 6.17 -2.18
N ILE A 263 -34.37 7.44 -2.09
CA ILE A 263 -33.53 8.53 -1.57
C ILE A 263 -34.35 9.36 -0.60
N VAL A 264 -33.81 9.73 0.53
CA VAL A 264 -34.39 10.63 1.51
C VAL A 264 -33.42 11.79 1.75
N ASP A 265 -33.91 13.03 1.62
CA ASP A 265 -33.14 14.21 1.93
C ASP A 265 -32.66 14.18 3.39
N ALA A 266 -31.37 14.38 3.62
CA ALA A 266 -30.81 14.24 4.95
C ALA A 266 -31.25 15.38 5.89
N ALA A 267 -31.42 16.60 5.39
CA ALA A 267 -31.85 17.74 6.18
C ALA A 267 -33.31 17.60 6.64
N ASP A 268 -34.16 17.13 5.75
CA ASP A 268 -35.58 16.90 6.07
C ASP A 268 -35.75 15.74 7.06
N TRP A 269 -34.97 14.66 6.90
CA TRP A 269 -34.98 13.54 7.85
C TRP A 269 -34.52 13.95 9.25
N ILE A 270 -33.47 14.75 9.34
CA ILE A 270 -32.91 15.26 10.62
C ILE A 270 -33.99 16.13 11.34
N LYS A 271 -34.68 17.03 10.59
CA LYS A 271 -35.75 17.86 11.15
C LYS A 271 -36.86 17.02 11.74
N GLN A 272 -37.24 15.90 11.09
CA GLN A 272 -38.28 15.01 11.58
C GLN A 272 -37.91 14.23 12.84
N GLN A 273 -36.63 13.99 13.05
CA GLN A 273 -36.12 13.21 14.19
C GLN A 273 -35.70 14.08 15.39
N THR A 274 -35.50 15.39 15.19
CA THR A 274 -35.20 16.32 16.28
C THR A 274 -36.51 16.67 16.99
N PRO A 275 -36.74 16.22 18.25
CA PRO A 275 -37.89 16.65 18.99
C PRO A 275 -37.87 18.17 19.12
N ALA A 276 -39.04 18.81 18.89
CA ALA A 276 -39.17 20.24 19.12
C ALA A 276 -38.58 20.58 20.48
N ALA A 277 -37.61 21.50 20.52
CA ALA A 277 -36.91 21.87 21.75
C ALA A 277 -37.94 22.16 22.83
N SER A 278 -37.98 21.36 23.89
CA SER A 278 -38.79 21.61 25.06
C SER A 278 -38.50 23.03 25.50
N PRO A 279 -39.51 23.90 25.80
CA PRO A 279 -39.26 25.26 26.24
C PRO A 279 -38.28 25.21 27.43
N ALA A 280 -37.23 25.99 27.34
CA ALA A 280 -36.23 26.07 28.39
C ALA A 280 -36.92 26.26 29.76
N PRO A 281 -36.51 25.50 30.80
CA PRO A 281 -37.04 25.73 32.17
C PRO A 281 -36.80 27.16 32.54
N ALA A 282 -37.87 27.82 33.01
CA ALA A 282 -37.83 29.21 33.47
C ALA A 282 -36.67 29.40 34.47
N THR A 283 -35.79 30.35 34.19
CA THR A 283 -34.68 30.71 35.04
C THR A 283 -35.20 30.99 36.45
N PRO A 284 -34.72 30.31 37.50
CA PRO A 284 -35.10 30.64 38.86
C PRO A 284 -34.69 32.08 39.19
N PRO A 285 -35.51 32.83 40.00
CA PRO A 285 -35.18 34.18 40.35
C PRO A 285 -33.84 34.23 41.06
N PRO A 286 -33.07 35.32 40.89
CA PRO A 286 -31.76 35.45 41.50
C PRO A 286 -31.85 35.35 43.05
N ALA A 287 -31.05 34.45 43.62
CA ALA A 287 -30.92 34.31 45.06
C ALA A 287 -30.53 35.65 45.66
N ALA A 288 -31.21 36.08 46.73
CA ALA A 288 -30.92 37.31 47.49
C ALA A 288 -29.44 37.28 47.94
N ALA A 289 -28.77 38.41 47.74
CA ALA A 289 -27.40 38.60 48.15
C ALA A 289 -27.26 38.36 49.67
N PRO A 290 -26.23 37.68 50.16
CA PRO A 290 -25.94 37.56 51.58
C PRO A 290 -25.49 38.91 52.12
N ASP A 291 -26.13 39.35 53.27
CA ASP A 291 -25.83 40.52 54.03
C ASP A 291 -24.30 40.68 54.29
N ALA A 292 -23.81 41.86 53.95
CA ALA A 292 -22.46 42.27 54.29
C ALA A 292 -22.36 42.40 55.81
N ARG A 293 -21.70 41.45 56.47
CA ARG A 293 -21.23 41.57 57.82
C ARG A 293 -20.01 42.47 57.80
N GLU A 294 -20.15 43.59 58.55
CA GLU A 294 -19.06 44.52 58.90
C GLU A 294 -17.93 43.77 59.62
N PRO A 295 -16.67 44.12 59.38
CA PRO A 295 -15.56 43.65 60.21
C PRO A 295 -15.53 44.42 61.50
N GLY A 296 -15.90 43.72 62.57
CA GLY A 296 -15.67 44.24 63.95
C GLY A 296 -14.18 44.29 64.22
N ALA A 297 -13.81 45.44 64.77
CA ALA A 297 -12.53 45.75 65.33
C ALA A 297 -12.29 44.93 66.60
N GLU A 298 -11.00 44.86 66.98
CA GLU A 298 -10.42 44.61 68.29
C GLU A 298 -10.04 43.17 68.70
N GLY A 299 -8.74 43.09 69.07
CA GLY A 299 -8.16 42.14 69.97
C GLY A 299 -6.73 41.81 69.68
#